data_ddb6de25f3e1c1ad427f4ecd698e326b
#
_entry.id   ddb6de25f3e1c1ad427f4ecd698e326b
#
_cell.length_a   1.000
_cell.length_b   1.000
_cell.length_c   1.000
_cell.angle_alpha   90.00
_cell.angle_beta   90.00
_cell.angle_gamma   90.00
#
_symmetry.space_group_name_H-M   'P 1'
#
loop_
_entity.id
_entity.type
_entity.pdbx_description
1 polymer ?
#
loop_
_entity_poly.entity_id
_entity_poly.type
_entity_poly.pdbx_seq_one_letter_code
_entity_poly.pdbx_strand_id
1 'polypeptide(L)'
;MLPQSMPRVGTMLTPDTHFSRWIRIVLILGMMALSVVAGAEPVQFVILHTGDIHGHMTPQPDPTAASDPKPLIGGYAALATVVGEERINALKSGAMAIVADGGDTFQGTPVVDATRGLCMIDAMNHLHTTFATIGNHDFDYGVAGLASAAAMARFPLLACNVFSSRTGRLLPYLRPYARVRYKGVEIAFIGILAPETARISLAENVAGVEFRDPVPILEKLIPELRGRGADYIVLMSHVGLENDKKLADAVPGIDLILGSHSHTPMTEPARSERRGVPIIHDAFDNRIVGRVNMTVAQGREPLITYTPISLYISSYTEDPLIRDLVASYQSDIDRKMSVVVGTSSVDLVRGIIGGDSPEGSFIADAMRFVSGADFAVTNIGGVRYPIWKGSVTKNDLFLLQPFLNYVDVVKLTGANVTELIEKSLSVPFSRVNEEDNEYAKSNFRLRASGLKREFQGNYGYLVASNLKITFEAEFTAKTYVEVYLDGQEKTKGVVQPG
;
A
#
# COMPACT_ATOMS: atom_id res chain seq x y z
N MET A 1 102.00 -22.19 51.06
CA MET A 1 102.31 -21.80 49.68
C MET A 1 101.01 -21.30 49.05
N LEU A 2 101.02 -20.05 48.75
CA LEU A 2 99.97 -19.40 47.89
C LEU A 2 100.04 -19.98 46.49
N PRO A 3 99.04 -19.86 45.59
CA PRO A 3 98.50 -18.55 45.14
C PRO A 3 97.05 -18.47 44.70
N GLN A 4 96.66 -17.27 44.56
CA GLN A 4 96.07 -16.53 43.41
C GLN A 4 94.57 -16.37 43.33
N SER A 5 94.30 -15.15 43.23
CA SER A 5 93.03 -14.43 43.01
C SER A 5 92.34 -14.66 41.63
N MET A 6 91.00 -14.66 41.61
CA MET A 6 90.20 -14.48 40.37
C MET A 6 89.40 -13.19 40.48
N PRO A 7 89.26 -12.45 39.38
CA PRO A 7 88.49 -11.19 39.35
C PRO A 7 87.02 -11.38 39.23
N ARG A 8 86.25 -10.51 39.91
CA ARG A 8 84.80 -10.35 39.74
C ARG A 8 84.54 -9.57 38.47
N VAL A 9 83.67 -10.13 37.61
CA VAL A 9 82.96 -9.39 36.58
C VAL A 9 81.47 -9.66 36.80
N GLY A 10 80.75 -8.61 37.11
CA GLY A 10 79.33 -8.72 37.25
C GLY A 10 78.68 -7.34 37.13
N THR A 11 78.48 -6.85 35.92
CA THR A 11 77.57 -5.74 35.65
C THR A 11 76.13 -6.27 35.43
N MET A 12 75.27 -6.07 36.41
CA MET A 12 73.81 -6.22 36.25
C MET A 12 73.35 -5.12 35.32
N LEU A 13 72.83 -5.50 34.15
CA LEU A 13 72.01 -4.65 33.31
C LEU A 13 70.65 -4.47 33.96
N THR A 14 70.37 -3.27 34.44
CA THR A 14 69.01 -2.85 34.85
C THR A 14 68.12 -2.82 33.63
N PRO A 15 66.91 -3.38 33.70
CA PRO A 15 65.98 -3.30 32.56
C PRO A 15 65.56 -1.83 32.29
N ASP A 16 65.69 -1.41 31.03
CA ASP A 16 65.43 -0.07 30.59
C ASP A 16 63.87 0.24 30.76
N THR A 17 63.59 1.04 31.78
CA THR A 17 62.22 1.40 32.19
C THR A 17 61.47 2.15 31.10
N HIS A 18 62.15 2.70 30.11
CA HIS A 18 61.54 3.40 28.97
C HIS A 18 60.99 2.43 27.94
N PHE A 19 61.61 1.30 27.67
CA PHE A 19 61.17 0.31 26.71
C PHE A 19 59.85 -0.36 27.17
N SER A 20 59.73 -0.66 28.47
CA SER A 20 58.54 -1.22 29.06
C SER A 20 57.31 -0.23 29.06
N ARG A 21 57.59 1.07 29.15
CA ARG A 21 56.54 2.12 29.03
C ARG A 21 56.00 2.23 27.61
N TRP A 22 56.84 2.18 26.59
CA TRP A 22 56.41 2.22 25.19
C TRP A 22 55.62 1.01 24.80
N ILE A 23 55.93 -0.19 25.24
CA ILE A 23 55.17 -1.41 25.02
C ILE A 23 53.78 -1.31 25.67
N ARG A 24 53.68 -0.76 26.88
CA ARG A 24 52.35 -0.54 27.54
C ARG A 24 51.50 0.52 26.81
N ILE A 25 52.09 1.58 26.31
CA ILE A 25 51.39 2.62 25.55
C ILE A 25 50.89 2.05 24.21
N VAL A 26 51.71 1.28 23.50
CA VAL A 26 51.31 0.64 22.24
C VAL A 26 50.22 -0.41 22.45
N LEU A 27 50.28 -1.19 23.55
CA LEU A 27 49.22 -2.14 23.92
C LEU A 27 47.91 -1.45 24.33
N ILE A 28 47.98 -0.32 25.04
CA ILE A 28 46.80 0.45 25.42
C ILE A 28 46.19 1.13 24.19
N LEU A 29 47.00 1.70 23.30
CA LEU A 29 46.52 2.26 22.02
C LEU A 29 45.99 1.17 21.08
N GLY A 30 46.61 -0.01 21.06
CA GLY A 30 46.12 -1.18 20.32
C GLY A 30 44.79 -1.71 20.89
N MET A 31 44.63 -1.76 22.23
CA MET A 31 43.36 -2.13 22.86
C MET A 31 42.27 -1.06 22.68
N MET A 32 42.61 0.23 22.69
CA MET A 32 41.67 1.30 22.33
C MET A 32 41.29 1.25 20.84
N ALA A 33 42.23 0.91 19.94
CA ALA A 33 41.94 0.72 18.52
C ALA A 33 41.08 -0.54 18.25
N LEU A 34 41.27 -1.62 19.03
CA LEU A 34 40.42 -2.82 18.95
C LEU A 34 39.03 -2.61 19.55
N SER A 35 38.87 -1.73 20.55
CA SER A 35 37.53 -1.43 21.10
C SER A 35 36.69 -0.51 20.21
N VAL A 36 37.28 0.16 19.21
CA VAL A 36 36.55 0.96 18.21
C VAL A 36 35.99 0.10 17.07
N VAL A 37 36.34 -1.20 17.01
CA VAL A 37 35.77 -2.16 16.03
C VAL A 37 34.75 -3.11 16.66
N ALA A 38 34.39 -2.93 17.94
CA ALA A 38 33.14 -3.50 18.45
C ALA A 38 31.98 -2.79 17.75
N GLY A 39 31.51 -3.34 16.63
CA GLY A 39 30.40 -2.80 15.87
C GLY A 39 29.23 -2.54 16.82
N ALA A 40 28.61 -1.37 16.72
CA ALA A 40 27.42 -1.03 17.50
C ALA A 40 26.41 -2.18 17.43
N GLU A 41 25.86 -2.57 18.58
CA GLU A 41 24.82 -3.61 18.65
C GLU A 41 23.71 -3.31 17.63
N PRO A 42 23.25 -4.28 16.86
CA PRO A 42 22.17 -4.05 15.91
C PRO A 42 20.93 -3.49 16.61
N VAL A 43 20.35 -2.45 16.04
CA VAL A 43 19.11 -1.85 16.53
C VAL A 43 17.95 -2.42 15.74
N GLN A 44 16.88 -2.79 16.45
CA GLN A 44 15.68 -3.35 15.84
C GLN A 44 14.53 -2.35 15.87
N PHE A 45 13.86 -2.22 14.73
CA PHE A 45 12.59 -1.55 14.59
C PHE A 45 11.54 -2.57 14.11
N VAL A 46 10.36 -2.52 14.71
CA VAL A 46 9.18 -3.27 14.28
C VAL A 46 8.21 -2.24 13.71
N ILE A 47 8.02 -2.24 12.41
CA ILE A 47 7.07 -1.34 11.75
C ILE A 47 5.81 -2.15 11.48
N LEU A 48 4.69 -1.69 12.03
CA LEU A 48 3.36 -2.21 11.77
C LEU A 48 2.75 -1.32 10.71
N HIS A 49 2.64 -1.86 9.51
CA HIS A 49 2.20 -1.13 8.33
C HIS A 49 0.76 -1.52 7.97
N THR A 50 -0.06 -0.52 7.73
CA THR A 50 -1.41 -0.61 7.17
C THR A 50 -1.50 0.35 5.99
N GLY A 51 -2.50 0.16 5.13
CA GLY A 51 -2.80 1.08 4.03
C GLY A 51 -4.06 0.62 3.31
N ASP A 52 -4.63 1.46 2.47
CA ASP A 52 -5.85 1.15 1.70
C ASP A 52 -6.98 0.60 2.61
N ILE A 53 -7.14 1.19 3.80
CA ILE A 53 -8.12 0.72 4.79
C ILE A 53 -9.55 0.99 4.33
N HIS A 54 -9.76 2.08 3.58
CA HIS A 54 -11.05 2.42 2.97
C HIS A 54 -12.24 2.36 3.95
N GLY A 55 -12.02 2.87 5.16
CA GLY A 55 -13.07 2.97 6.17
C GLY A 55 -13.55 1.67 6.79
N HIS A 56 -12.91 0.55 6.55
CA HIS A 56 -13.29 -0.74 7.09
C HIS A 56 -12.97 -0.85 8.60
N MET A 57 -13.81 -0.20 9.42
CA MET A 57 -13.70 -0.21 10.87
C MET A 57 -14.23 -1.50 11.50
N THR A 58 -15.21 -2.15 10.86
CA THR A 58 -15.83 -3.40 11.31
C THR A 58 -15.33 -4.61 10.53
N PRO A 59 -15.28 -5.80 11.14
CA PRO A 59 -14.93 -7.02 10.43
C PRO A 59 -15.98 -7.39 9.38
N GLN A 60 -15.54 -8.06 8.32
CA GLN A 60 -16.37 -8.44 7.18
C GLN A 60 -16.15 -9.92 6.82
N PRO A 61 -17.11 -10.57 6.14
CA PRO A 61 -16.89 -11.89 5.57
C PRO A 61 -15.68 -11.88 4.62
N ASP A 62 -14.74 -12.82 4.81
CA ASP A 62 -13.58 -12.93 3.93
C ASP A 62 -14.01 -13.34 2.51
N PRO A 63 -13.89 -12.48 1.50
CA PRO A 63 -14.33 -12.80 0.15
C PRO A 63 -13.50 -13.93 -0.50
N THR A 64 -12.30 -14.20 0.01
CA THR A 64 -11.38 -15.21 -0.53
C THR A 64 -11.61 -16.60 0.09
N ALA A 65 -12.30 -16.69 1.23
CA ALA A 65 -12.58 -17.95 1.89
C ALA A 65 -13.60 -18.81 1.12
N ALA A 66 -13.31 -20.09 0.97
CA ALA A 66 -14.20 -21.06 0.33
C ALA A 66 -15.29 -21.62 1.26
N SER A 67 -15.15 -21.43 2.57
CA SER A 67 -16.10 -21.94 3.57
C SER A 67 -17.42 -21.14 3.57
N ASP A 68 -18.50 -21.81 3.99
CA ASP A 68 -19.80 -21.20 4.24
C ASP A 68 -20.28 -21.65 5.64
N PRO A 69 -20.52 -20.75 6.60
CA PRO A 69 -20.33 -19.31 6.48
C PRO A 69 -18.86 -18.90 6.34
N LYS A 70 -18.63 -17.77 5.68
CA LYS A 70 -17.29 -17.20 5.55
C LYS A 70 -16.80 -16.68 6.89
N PRO A 71 -15.51 -16.89 7.24
CA PRO A 71 -14.93 -16.32 8.45
C PRO A 71 -14.91 -14.78 8.38
N LEU A 72 -15.06 -14.14 9.51
CA LEU A 72 -14.94 -12.68 9.61
C LEU A 72 -13.46 -12.29 9.73
N ILE A 73 -13.07 -11.30 8.92
CA ILE A 73 -11.71 -10.75 8.87
C ILE A 73 -11.74 -9.24 8.90
N GLY A 74 -10.69 -8.62 9.44
CA GLY A 74 -10.53 -7.17 9.52
C GLY A 74 -11.11 -6.57 10.79
N GLY A 75 -11.34 -5.27 10.75
CA GLY A 75 -11.87 -4.50 11.86
C GLY A 75 -10.79 -3.86 12.74
N TYR A 76 -11.07 -2.61 13.14
CA TYR A 76 -10.10 -1.81 13.90
C TYR A 76 -9.84 -2.34 15.31
N ALA A 77 -10.82 -3.01 15.93
CA ALA A 77 -10.66 -3.55 17.28
C ALA A 77 -9.70 -4.76 17.31
N ALA A 78 -9.70 -5.59 16.26
CA ALA A 78 -8.72 -6.67 16.10
C ALA A 78 -7.33 -6.10 15.76
N LEU A 79 -7.26 -5.10 14.88
CA LEU A 79 -6.01 -4.39 14.56
C LEU A 79 -5.38 -3.80 15.83
N ALA A 80 -6.18 -3.16 16.70
CA ALA A 80 -5.69 -2.57 17.94
C ALA A 80 -5.08 -3.61 18.89
N THR A 81 -5.69 -4.79 18.98
CA THR A 81 -5.14 -5.92 19.75
C THR A 81 -3.77 -6.34 19.20
N VAL A 82 -3.67 -6.57 17.90
CA VAL A 82 -2.40 -6.96 17.27
C VAL A 82 -1.33 -5.88 17.45
N VAL A 83 -1.67 -4.62 17.24
CA VAL A 83 -0.74 -3.50 17.45
C VAL A 83 -0.28 -3.42 18.91
N GLY A 84 -1.20 -3.63 19.87
CA GLY A 84 -0.88 -3.66 21.29
C GLY A 84 0.08 -4.79 21.65
N GLU A 85 -0.18 -6.00 21.19
CA GLU A 85 0.66 -7.17 21.41
C GLU A 85 2.06 -6.98 20.81
N GLU A 86 2.14 -6.50 19.56
CA GLU A 86 3.41 -6.28 18.88
C GLU A 86 4.24 -5.15 19.52
N ARG A 87 3.62 -4.12 20.06
CA ARG A 87 4.29 -3.09 20.89
C ARG A 87 4.90 -3.69 22.16
N ILE A 88 4.15 -4.56 22.83
CA ILE A 88 4.65 -5.25 24.04
C ILE A 88 5.82 -6.17 23.66
N ASN A 89 5.72 -6.90 22.55
CA ASN A 89 6.76 -7.80 22.08
C ASN A 89 8.03 -7.03 21.67
N ALA A 90 7.87 -5.91 20.95
CA ALA A 90 8.96 -5.02 20.61
C ALA A 90 9.66 -4.47 21.86
N LEU A 91 8.88 -4.00 22.86
CA LEU A 91 9.44 -3.51 24.13
C LEU A 91 10.25 -4.61 24.85
N LYS A 92 9.71 -5.83 24.96
CA LYS A 92 10.40 -6.97 25.59
C LYS A 92 11.69 -7.36 24.89
N SER A 93 11.73 -7.25 23.56
CA SER A 93 12.94 -7.54 22.77
C SER A 93 13.91 -6.35 22.67
N GLY A 94 13.57 -5.21 23.26
CA GLY A 94 14.36 -3.99 23.17
C GLY A 94 14.35 -3.36 21.76
N ALA A 95 13.33 -3.64 20.97
CA ALA A 95 13.05 -3.01 19.68
C ALA A 95 12.14 -1.78 19.85
N MET A 96 12.08 -0.92 18.82
CA MET A 96 11.17 0.19 18.74
C MET A 96 10.00 -0.18 17.81
N ALA A 97 8.77 -0.10 18.32
CA ALA A 97 7.57 -0.27 17.52
C ALA A 97 7.15 1.07 16.88
N ILE A 98 6.81 1.01 15.60
CA ILE A 98 6.30 2.12 14.79
C ILE A 98 4.99 1.66 14.16
N VAL A 99 3.94 2.46 14.23
CA VAL A 99 2.67 2.22 13.51
C VAL A 99 2.58 3.23 12.38
N ALA A 100 2.62 2.75 11.16
CA ALA A 100 2.66 3.55 9.95
C ALA A 100 1.50 3.20 9.03
N ASP A 101 0.84 4.20 8.46
CA ASP A 101 -0.28 3.99 7.54
C ASP A 101 0.04 4.53 6.15
N GLY A 102 -0.29 3.75 5.13
CA GLY A 102 0.01 3.99 3.72
C GLY A 102 -1.00 4.86 2.97
N GLY A 103 -2.00 5.46 3.66
CA GLY A 103 -3.03 6.30 3.04
C GLY A 103 -4.22 5.52 2.48
N ASP A 104 -5.11 6.23 1.80
CA ASP A 104 -6.45 5.75 1.42
C ASP A 104 -7.22 5.21 2.65
N THR A 105 -7.20 6.02 3.69
CA THR A 105 -7.91 5.77 4.92
C THR A 105 -9.40 6.07 4.78
N PHE A 106 -9.73 7.10 3.97
CA PHE A 106 -11.09 7.55 3.74
C PHE A 106 -11.76 6.76 2.62
N GLN A 107 -13.07 6.97 2.51
CA GLN A 107 -13.91 6.40 1.47
C GLN A 107 -13.98 4.84 1.53
N GLY A 108 -15.15 4.27 1.25
CA GLY A 108 -15.36 2.82 1.14
C GLY A 108 -16.53 2.31 1.98
N THR A 109 -16.83 2.93 3.12
CA THR A 109 -17.94 2.50 3.99
C THR A 109 -18.88 3.65 4.35
N PRO A 110 -20.18 3.35 4.64
CA PRO A 110 -21.15 4.37 4.98
C PRO A 110 -20.80 5.22 6.21
N VAL A 111 -20.10 4.65 7.18
CA VAL A 111 -19.71 5.38 8.41
C VAL A 111 -18.65 6.44 8.11
N VAL A 112 -17.72 6.13 7.23
CA VAL A 112 -16.69 7.08 6.81
C VAL A 112 -17.29 8.21 5.97
N ASP A 113 -18.23 7.88 5.08
CA ASP A 113 -18.94 8.89 4.30
C ASP A 113 -19.75 9.83 5.21
N ALA A 114 -20.51 9.28 6.16
CA ALA A 114 -21.30 10.06 7.11
C ALA A 114 -20.46 10.98 8.00
N THR A 115 -19.24 10.61 8.32
CA THR A 115 -18.30 11.36 9.16
C THR A 115 -17.24 12.12 8.35
N ARG A 116 -17.26 12.01 7.02
CA ARG A 116 -16.27 12.60 6.11
C ARG A 116 -14.83 12.25 6.52
N GLY A 117 -14.61 10.97 6.86
CA GLY A 117 -13.31 10.44 7.25
C GLY A 117 -12.90 10.63 8.71
N LEU A 118 -13.59 11.48 9.48
CA LEU A 118 -13.14 11.83 10.83
C LEU A 118 -13.17 10.67 11.83
N CYS A 119 -14.09 9.70 11.67
CA CYS A 119 -14.11 8.49 12.48
C CYS A 119 -12.82 7.67 12.37
N MET A 120 -12.22 7.66 11.16
CA MET A 120 -10.94 6.95 10.92
C MET A 120 -9.79 7.64 11.64
N ILE A 121 -9.72 8.98 11.56
CA ILE A 121 -8.70 9.75 12.26
C ILE A 121 -8.81 9.55 13.79
N ASP A 122 -10.03 9.47 14.31
CA ASP A 122 -10.24 9.19 15.74
C ASP A 122 -9.73 7.80 16.12
N ALA A 123 -10.06 6.77 15.33
CA ALA A 123 -9.55 5.42 15.52
C ALA A 123 -8.02 5.35 15.42
N MET A 124 -7.41 6.02 14.44
CA MET A 124 -5.94 6.11 14.28
C MET A 124 -5.28 6.84 15.45
N ASN A 125 -5.92 7.87 16.00
CA ASN A 125 -5.46 8.55 17.22
C ASN A 125 -5.46 7.60 18.44
N HIS A 126 -6.49 6.77 18.60
CA HIS A 126 -6.57 5.77 19.66
C HIS A 126 -5.61 4.60 19.46
N LEU A 127 -5.33 4.25 18.21
CA LEU A 127 -4.29 3.27 17.86
C LEU A 127 -2.87 3.81 18.12
N HIS A 128 -2.74 5.10 18.44
CA HIS A 128 -1.46 5.80 18.56
C HIS A 128 -0.59 5.64 17.30
N THR A 129 -1.19 5.85 16.12
CA THR A 129 -0.47 5.90 14.85
C THR A 129 0.71 6.86 14.96
N THR A 130 1.89 6.43 14.48
CA THR A 130 3.11 7.24 14.58
C THR A 130 3.13 8.31 13.49
N PHE A 131 2.74 7.95 12.28
CA PHE A 131 2.53 8.82 11.12
C PHE A 131 1.73 8.07 10.05
N ALA A 132 1.14 8.81 9.12
CA ALA A 132 0.49 8.26 7.94
C ALA A 132 0.94 9.04 6.70
N THR A 133 1.04 8.38 5.54
CA THR A 133 0.98 9.12 4.27
C THR A 133 -0.47 9.39 3.90
N ILE A 134 -0.70 10.13 2.82
CA ILE A 134 -2.05 10.35 2.30
C ILE A 134 -2.21 9.63 0.97
N GLY A 135 -3.41 9.12 0.71
CA GLY A 135 -3.79 8.54 -0.57
C GLY A 135 -4.69 9.45 -1.40
N ASN A 136 -5.08 9.00 -2.59
CA ASN A 136 -5.96 9.76 -3.47
C ASN A 136 -7.39 9.87 -2.92
N HIS A 137 -7.88 8.85 -2.23
CA HIS A 137 -9.22 8.87 -1.61
C HIS A 137 -9.29 9.70 -0.33
N ASP A 138 -8.16 10.09 0.26
CA ASP A 138 -8.16 11.05 1.36
C ASP A 138 -8.57 12.46 0.90
N PHE A 139 -8.68 12.69 -0.42
CA PHE A 139 -9.27 13.88 -1.02
C PHE A 139 -10.77 13.75 -1.36
N ASP A 140 -11.42 12.62 -1.15
CA ASP A 140 -12.81 12.42 -1.58
C ASP A 140 -13.81 13.38 -0.90
N TYR A 141 -13.44 13.93 0.25
CA TYR A 141 -14.20 14.99 0.92
C TYR A 141 -13.60 16.39 0.68
N GLY A 142 -12.80 16.53 -0.37
CA GLY A 142 -12.15 17.77 -0.79
C GLY A 142 -10.96 18.18 0.09
N VAL A 143 -10.26 19.21 -0.36
CA VAL A 143 -9.10 19.78 0.36
C VAL A 143 -9.46 20.22 1.79
N ALA A 144 -10.69 20.73 1.99
CA ALA A 144 -11.17 21.14 3.30
C ALA A 144 -11.43 19.95 4.23
N GLY A 145 -11.92 18.82 3.69
CA GLY A 145 -12.08 17.58 4.44
C GLY A 145 -10.75 17.06 4.95
N LEU A 146 -9.74 16.95 4.07
CA LEU A 146 -8.39 16.54 4.45
C LEU A 146 -7.75 17.52 5.45
N ALA A 147 -7.96 18.83 5.32
CA ALA A 147 -7.48 19.81 6.29
C ALA A 147 -8.13 19.62 7.68
N SER A 148 -9.42 19.29 7.73
CA SER A 148 -10.13 18.99 8.99
C SER A 148 -9.59 17.71 9.63
N ALA A 149 -9.34 16.68 8.84
CA ALA A 149 -8.72 15.43 9.28
C ALA A 149 -7.31 15.68 9.85
N ALA A 150 -6.49 16.45 9.16
CA ALA A 150 -5.16 16.82 9.61
C ALA A 150 -5.17 17.64 10.93
N ALA A 151 -6.18 18.49 11.11
CA ALA A 151 -6.35 19.24 12.35
C ALA A 151 -6.75 18.35 13.55
N MET A 152 -7.45 17.26 13.30
CA MET A 152 -7.86 16.27 14.30
C MET A 152 -6.76 15.24 14.61
N ALA A 153 -5.92 14.92 13.63
CA ALA A 153 -4.85 13.93 13.75
C ALA A 153 -3.82 14.33 14.80
N ARG A 154 -3.47 13.38 15.70
CA ARG A 154 -2.41 13.53 16.72
C ARG A 154 -1.06 13.02 16.21
N PHE A 155 -0.97 12.73 14.92
CA PHE A 155 0.20 12.25 14.21
C PHE A 155 0.38 13.04 12.91
N PRO A 156 1.60 13.16 12.36
CA PRO A 156 1.82 13.88 11.12
C PRO A 156 1.28 13.10 9.91
N LEU A 157 0.63 13.82 8.98
CA LEU A 157 0.33 13.36 7.63
C LEU A 157 1.50 13.72 6.72
N LEU A 158 1.99 12.74 5.96
CA LEU A 158 3.19 12.83 5.16
C LEU A 158 2.86 12.88 3.66
N ALA A 159 3.38 13.89 2.95
CA ALA A 159 3.50 13.89 1.50
C ALA A 159 4.48 14.99 1.09
N CYS A 160 5.55 14.66 0.37
CA CYS A 160 6.54 15.64 -0.05
C CYS A 160 6.21 16.29 -1.40
N ASN A 161 5.24 15.77 -2.15
CA ASN A 161 4.95 16.17 -3.52
C ASN A 161 3.55 16.75 -3.75
N VAL A 162 2.84 17.18 -2.69
CA VAL A 162 1.48 17.73 -2.75
C VAL A 162 1.48 19.21 -2.38
N PHE A 163 1.24 20.07 -3.36
CA PHE A 163 1.44 21.50 -3.25
C PHE A 163 0.13 22.29 -3.47
N SER A 164 0.04 23.46 -2.88
CA SER A 164 -0.99 24.42 -3.25
C SER A 164 -0.62 25.08 -4.58
N SER A 165 -1.47 24.98 -5.59
CA SER A 165 -1.26 25.61 -6.89
C SER A 165 -1.22 27.16 -6.78
N ARG A 166 -1.89 27.73 -5.76
CA ARG A 166 -1.92 29.17 -5.50
C ARG A 166 -0.60 29.69 -4.93
N THR A 167 0.06 28.95 -4.05
CA THR A 167 1.26 29.43 -3.34
C THR A 167 2.55 28.77 -3.80
N GLY A 168 2.47 27.66 -4.55
CA GLY A 168 3.60 26.83 -4.93
C GLY A 168 4.31 26.15 -3.74
N ARG A 169 3.71 26.19 -2.54
CA ARG A 169 4.24 25.57 -1.33
C ARG A 169 3.48 24.31 -0.99
N LEU A 170 4.14 23.40 -0.27
CA LEU A 170 3.48 22.20 0.30
C LEU A 170 2.20 22.62 1.02
N LEU A 171 1.16 21.78 0.97
CA LEU A 171 -0.06 22.05 1.75
C LEU A 171 0.30 22.20 3.23
N PRO A 172 -0.20 23.22 3.94
CA PRO A 172 0.35 23.64 5.23
C PRO A 172 0.18 22.61 6.37
N TYR A 173 -0.72 21.67 6.21
CA TYR A 173 -0.99 20.61 7.17
C TYR A 173 -0.26 19.31 6.85
N LEU A 174 0.49 19.23 5.74
CA LEU A 174 1.32 18.09 5.38
C LEU A 174 2.78 18.34 5.79
N ARG A 175 3.48 17.23 6.08
CA ARG A 175 4.92 17.23 6.27
C ARG A 175 5.59 16.40 5.17
N PRO A 176 6.75 16.82 4.65
CA PRO A 176 7.42 16.03 3.62
C PRO A 176 7.95 14.70 4.17
N TYR A 177 8.30 14.66 5.46
CA TYR A 177 8.84 13.50 6.14
C TYR A 177 8.65 13.56 7.66
N ALA A 178 8.80 12.41 8.32
CA ALA A 178 9.00 12.27 9.76
C ALA A 178 10.37 11.61 10.05
N ARG A 179 10.92 11.83 11.25
CA ARG A 179 12.18 11.22 11.69
C ARG A 179 11.94 10.45 12.98
N VAL A 180 12.45 9.23 13.03
CA VAL A 180 12.41 8.38 14.22
C VAL A 180 13.85 8.07 14.63
N ARG A 181 14.19 8.37 15.89
CA ARG A 181 15.50 8.08 16.44
C ARG A 181 15.40 7.09 17.60
N TYR A 182 16.16 6.03 17.55
CA TYR A 182 16.23 5.03 18.60
C TYR A 182 17.63 4.42 18.71
N LYS A 183 18.18 4.36 19.93
CA LYS A 183 19.52 3.83 20.25
C LYS A 183 20.64 4.35 19.32
N GLY A 184 20.57 5.64 18.99
CA GLY A 184 21.59 6.31 18.16
C GLY A 184 21.38 6.17 16.64
N VAL A 185 20.45 5.34 16.18
CA VAL A 185 20.08 5.21 14.77
C VAL A 185 18.89 6.10 14.45
N GLU A 186 18.92 6.74 13.30
CA GLU A 186 17.86 7.60 12.80
C GLU A 186 17.33 7.16 11.44
N ILE A 187 16.02 6.94 11.37
CA ILE A 187 15.29 6.62 10.15
C ILE A 187 14.44 7.82 9.75
N ALA A 188 14.54 8.26 8.50
CA ALA A 188 13.65 9.24 7.91
C ALA A 188 12.58 8.53 7.06
N PHE A 189 11.30 8.79 7.35
CA PHE A 189 10.13 8.30 6.63
C PHE A 189 9.60 9.44 5.75
N ILE A 190 9.62 9.28 4.44
CA ILE A 190 9.21 10.30 3.47
C ILE A 190 7.88 9.87 2.85
N GLY A 191 6.85 10.71 2.92
CA GLY A 191 5.56 10.45 2.28
C GLY A 191 5.55 10.88 0.80
N ILE A 192 4.94 10.07 -0.06
CA ILE A 192 4.67 10.41 -1.46
C ILE A 192 3.28 9.95 -1.89
N LEU A 193 2.66 10.73 -2.77
CA LEU A 193 1.35 10.45 -3.36
C LEU A 193 1.46 10.41 -4.88
N ALA A 194 0.66 9.54 -5.49
CA ALA A 194 0.57 9.38 -6.94
C ALA A 194 0.22 10.71 -7.65
N PRO A 195 1.02 11.18 -8.62
CA PRO A 195 0.70 12.40 -9.39
C PRO A 195 -0.61 12.27 -10.18
N GLU A 196 -1.01 11.06 -10.57
CA GLU A 196 -2.26 10.77 -11.25
C GLU A 196 -3.51 11.08 -10.42
N THR A 197 -3.39 11.30 -9.11
CA THR A 197 -4.48 11.77 -8.23
C THR A 197 -5.23 12.95 -8.82
N ALA A 198 -4.55 13.85 -9.53
CA ALA A 198 -5.17 14.96 -10.26
C ALA A 198 -6.22 14.53 -11.30
N ARG A 199 -6.16 13.27 -11.79
CA ARG A 199 -7.03 12.75 -12.86
C ARG A 199 -7.99 11.67 -12.39
N ILE A 200 -7.65 10.97 -11.31
CA ILE A 200 -8.47 9.87 -10.76
C ILE A 200 -9.40 10.32 -9.64
N SER A 201 -9.20 11.53 -9.11
CA SER A 201 -10.12 12.15 -8.15
C SER A 201 -11.09 13.11 -8.87
N LEU A 202 -12.24 13.40 -8.25
CA LEU A 202 -13.15 14.42 -8.74
C LEU A 202 -12.42 15.78 -8.78
N ALA A 203 -12.51 16.48 -9.90
CA ALA A 203 -11.78 17.73 -10.12
C ALA A 203 -12.05 18.80 -9.04
N GLU A 204 -13.28 18.84 -8.52
CA GLU A 204 -13.70 19.75 -7.45
C GLU A 204 -13.02 19.40 -6.12
N ASN A 205 -12.78 18.13 -5.84
CA ASN A 205 -12.16 17.66 -4.60
C ASN A 205 -10.67 17.99 -4.51
N VAL A 206 -10.00 18.12 -5.65
CA VAL A 206 -8.57 18.42 -5.74
C VAL A 206 -8.29 19.85 -6.28
N ALA A 207 -9.35 20.66 -6.38
CA ALA A 207 -9.23 22.03 -6.87
C ALA A 207 -8.21 22.85 -6.04
N GLY A 208 -7.25 23.46 -6.72
CA GLY A 208 -6.20 24.25 -6.06
C GLY A 208 -5.01 23.44 -5.52
N VAL A 209 -4.95 22.14 -5.83
CA VAL A 209 -3.83 21.25 -5.49
C VAL A 209 -3.03 20.90 -6.75
N GLU A 210 -1.73 20.82 -6.59
CA GLU A 210 -0.76 20.37 -7.59
C GLU A 210 -0.04 19.14 -7.06
N PHE A 211 -0.16 18.01 -7.76
CA PHE A 211 0.53 16.76 -7.48
C PHE A 211 1.75 16.65 -8.39
N ARG A 212 2.94 16.84 -7.82
CA ARG A 212 4.19 16.86 -8.58
C ARG A 212 4.83 15.50 -8.68
N ASP A 213 5.63 15.31 -9.72
CA ASP A 213 6.51 14.14 -9.83
C ASP A 213 7.43 14.05 -8.59
N PRO A 214 7.40 12.95 -7.83
CA PRO A 214 8.23 12.78 -6.64
C PRO A 214 9.72 12.63 -6.94
N VAL A 215 10.13 12.13 -8.13
CA VAL A 215 11.53 11.84 -8.45
C VAL A 215 12.45 13.03 -8.24
N PRO A 216 12.22 14.22 -8.86
CA PRO A 216 13.10 15.36 -8.68
C PRO A 216 13.13 15.91 -7.24
N ILE A 217 12.04 15.66 -6.47
CA ILE A 217 11.95 16.08 -5.06
C ILE A 217 12.81 15.15 -4.21
N LEU A 218 12.69 13.83 -4.41
CA LEU A 218 13.43 12.81 -3.66
C LEU A 218 14.93 12.88 -3.93
N GLU A 219 15.35 13.14 -5.17
CA GLU A 219 16.76 13.33 -5.55
C GLU A 219 17.45 14.46 -4.78
N LYS A 220 16.69 15.46 -4.31
CA LYS A 220 17.18 16.55 -3.47
C LYS A 220 17.03 16.25 -1.98
N LEU A 221 15.86 15.71 -1.59
CA LEU A 221 15.49 15.53 -0.19
C LEU A 221 16.31 14.42 0.47
N ILE A 222 16.57 13.31 -0.23
CA ILE A 222 17.30 12.16 0.34
C ILE A 222 18.74 12.54 0.72
N PRO A 223 19.56 13.15 -0.17
CA PRO A 223 20.89 13.62 0.21
C PRO A 223 20.87 14.67 1.34
N GLU A 224 19.87 15.56 1.38
CA GLU A 224 19.70 16.51 2.46
C GLU A 224 19.46 15.81 3.81
N LEU A 225 18.56 14.83 3.85
CA LEU A 225 18.27 14.06 5.06
C LEU A 225 19.47 13.24 5.53
N ARG A 226 20.20 12.60 4.60
CA ARG A 226 21.47 11.90 4.89
C ARG A 226 22.50 12.87 5.47
N GLY A 227 22.67 14.06 4.86
CA GLY A 227 23.56 15.10 5.35
C GLY A 227 23.17 15.66 6.73
N ARG A 228 21.91 15.51 7.13
CA ARG A 228 21.37 15.87 8.45
C ARG A 228 21.36 14.71 9.45
N GLY A 229 21.98 13.58 9.12
CA GLY A 229 22.18 12.46 10.00
C GLY A 229 21.12 11.36 9.94
N ALA A 230 20.31 11.28 8.89
CA ALA A 230 19.46 10.12 8.66
C ALA A 230 20.33 8.92 8.24
N ASP A 231 20.31 7.85 9.02
CA ASP A 231 21.04 6.61 8.73
C ASP A 231 20.30 5.77 7.69
N TYR A 232 18.98 5.83 7.65
CA TYR A 232 18.12 5.08 6.73
C TYR A 232 16.97 5.93 6.21
N ILE A 233 16.54 5.62 4.98
CA ILE A 233 15.43 6.29 4.29
C ILE A 233 14.37 5.25 3.95
N VAL A 234 13.17 5.43 4.47
CA VAL A 234 11.97 4.63 4.16
C VAL A 234 10.99 5.51 3.42
N LEU A 235 10.52 5.09 2.25
CA LEU A 235 9.39 5.76 1.60
C LEU A 235 8.08 5.17 2.13
N MET A 236 7.18 6.05 2.52
CA MET A 236 5.77 5.79 2.73
C MET A 236 5.06 6.18 1.42
N SER A 237 4.78 5.18 0.59
CA SER A 237 4.41 5.41 -0.80
C SER A 237 2.94 5.10 -1.05
N HIS A 238 2.25 6.04 -1.70
CA HIS A 238 0.90 5.80 -2.22
C HIS A 238 0.87 6.00 -3.74
N VAL A 239 1.69 5.20 -4.48
CA VAL A 239 1.78 5.29 -5.94
C VAL A 239 1.56 3.94 -6.66
N GLY A 240 1.44 2.86 -5.91
CA GLY A 240 1.25 1.50 -6.41
C GLY A 240 2.55 0.78 -6.75
N LEU A 241 2.52 -0.55 -6.67
CA LEU A 241 3.68 -1.44 -6.72
C LEU A 241 4.59 -1.22 -7.95
N GLU A 242 3.99 -1.12 -9.14
CA GLU A 242 4.78 -0.98 -10.37
C GLU A 242 5.47 0.39 -10.48
N ASN A 243 4.85 1.43 -9.94
CA ASN A 243 5.48 2.75 -9.86
C ASN A 243 6.54 2.77 -8.75
N ASP A 244 6.34 2.06 -7.65
CA ASP A 244 7.33 1.91 -6.59
C ASP A 244 8.61 1.22 -7.08
N LYS A 245 8.50 0.17 -7.90
CA LYS A 245 9.66 -0.49 -8.54
C LYS A 245 10.45 0.49 -9.40
N LYS A 246 9.74 1.25 -10.26
CA LYS A 246 10.36 2.25 -11.14
C LYS A 246 11.02 3.37 -10.35
N LEU A 247 10.34 3.85 -9.30
CA LEU A 247 10.82 4.91 -8.41
C LEU A 247 12.09 4.48 -7.66
N ALA A 248 12.07 3.28 -7.08
CA ALA A 248 13.22 2.70 -6.40
C ALA A 248 14.44 2.58 -7.31
N ASP A 249 14.23 2.26 -8.59
CA ASP A 249 15.30 2.18 -9.57
C ASP A 249 15.77 3.55 -10.08
N ALA A 250 14.89 4.55 -10.11
CA ALA A 250 15.23 5.90 -10.52
C ALA A 250 16.01 6.65 -9.42
N VAL A 251 15.57 6.57 -8.17
CA VAL A 251 16.06 7.39 -7.07
C VAL A 251 17.05 6.60 -6.19
N PRO A 252 18.32 7.04 -6.06
CA PRO A 252 19.28 6.38 -5.18
C PRO A 252 19.05 6.73 -3.70
N GLY A 253 19.47 5.82 -2.82
CA GLY A 253 19.51 6.05 -1.37
C GLY A 253 18.22 5.72 -0.62
N ILE A 254 17.26 5.07 -1.26
CA ILE A 254 16.08 4.47 -0.62
C ILE A 254 16.48 3.10 -0.08
N ASP A 255 16.18 2.83 1.20
CA ASP A 255 16.49 1.56 1.86
C ASP A 255 15.29 0.61 1.93
N LEU A 256 14.05 1.15 1.92
CA LEU A 256 12.80 0.39 1.97
C LEU A 256 11.68 1.25 1.41
N ILE A 257 10.72 0.61 0.72
CA ILE A 257 9.42 1.21 0.39
C ILE A 257 8.32 0.44 1.12
N LEU A 258 7.49 1.17 1.85
CA LEU A 258 6.20 0.72 2.38
C LEU A 258 5.12 1.35 1.50
N GLY A 259 4.51 0.53 0.66
CA GLY A 259 3.65 0.97 -0.42
C GLY A 259 2.19 0.60 -0.23
N SER A 260 1.32 1.33 -0.93
CA SER A 260 -0.14 1.17 -0.95
C SER A 260 -0.70 1.47 -2.35
N HIS A 261 -2.00 1.76 -2.48
CA HIS A 261 -2.69 2.17 -3.70
C HIS A 261 -3.07 1.04 -4.66
N SER A 262 -2.19 0.08 -4.93
CA SER A 262 -2.48 -1.00 -5.90
C SER A 262 -3.21 -2.20 -5.30
N HIS A 263 -3.53 -2.19 -4.00
CA HIS A 263 -4.22 -3.27 -3.30
C HIS A 263 -3.58 -4.65 -3.55
N THR A 264 -2.25 -4.72 -3.47
CA THR A 264 -1.48 -5.91 -3.84
C THR A 264 -0.96 -6.60 -2.58
N PRO A 265 -1.69 -7.60 -2.03
CA PRO A 265 -1.23 -8.34 -0.86
C PRO A 265 0.03 -9.14 -1.20
N MET A 266 0.99 -9.15 -0.27
CA MET A 266 2.26 -9.84 -0.42
C MET A 266 2.47 -10.85 0.69
N THR A 267 3.20 -11.92 0.40
CA THR A 267 3.72 -12.87 1.38
C THR A 267 5.20 -12.66 1.67
N GLU A 268 5.90 -12.00 0.76
CA GLU A 268 7.31 -11.64 0.85
C GLU A 268 7.57 -10.28 0.18
N PRO A 269 8.63 -9.56 0.52
CA PRO A 269 8.94 -8.30 -0.12
C PRO A 269 9.26 -8.46 -1.61
N ALA A 270 8.64 -7.65 -2.46
CA ALA A 270 9.11 -7.45 -3.83
C ALA A 270 10.44 -6.68 -3.82
N ARG A 271 11.14 -6.66 -4.95
CA ARG A 271 12.38 -5.89 -5.10
C ARG A 271 12.38 -5.11 -6.40
N SER A 272 12.99 -3.94 -6.38
CA SER A 272 13.26 -3.21 -7.61
C SER A 272 14.31 -3.94 -8.47
N GLU A 273 14.20 -3.81 -9.80
CA GLU A 273 14.98 -4.64 -10.74
C GLU A 273 16.47 -4.33 -10.73
N ARG A 274 16.83 -3.04 -10.66
CA ARG A 274 18.24 -2.59 -10.78
C ARG A 274 18.95 -2.42 -9.43
N ARG A 275 18.25 -1.92 -8.42
CA ARG A 275 18.85 -1.57 -7.12
C ARG A 275 18.55 -2.59 -6.03
N GLY A 276 17.60 -3.50 -6.26
CA GLY A 276 17.21 -4.51 -5.28
C GLY A 276 16.53 -3.97 -4.03
N VAL A 277 16.03 -2.72 -4.07
CA VAL A 277 15.34 -2.09 -2.93
C VAL A 277 14.12 -2.93 -2.55
N PRO A 278 13.98 -3.33 -1.28
CA PRO A 278 12.79 -4.05 -0.83
C PRO A 278 11.55 -3.15 -0.85
N ILE A 279 10.44 -3.72 -1.32
CA ILE A 279 9.15 -3.05 -1.46
C ILE A 279 8.10 -3.95 -0.82
N ILE A 280 7.29 -3.41 0.09
CA ILE A 280 6.26 -4.14 0.81
C ILE A 280 4.94 -3.43 0.60
N HIS A 281 3.93 -4.16 0.14
CA HIS A 281 2.54 -3.74 0.10
C HIS A 281 1.71 -4.67 0.97
N ASP A 282 0.80 -4.11 1.75
CA ASP A 282 -0.14 -4.89 2.55
C ASP A 282 -1.45 -5.11 1.80
N ALA A 283 -2.35 -5.88 2.41
CA ALA A 283 -3.69 -6.00 1.89
C ALA A 283 -4.51 -4.73 2.20
N PHE A 284 -5.59 -4.58 1.48
CA PHE A 284 -6.58 -3.52 1.61
C PHE A 284 -7.74 -3.93 2.54
N ASP A 285 -8.66 -3.00 2.81
CA ASP A 285 -9.87 -3.19 3.63
C ASP A 285 -9.57 -3.65 5.07
N ASN A 286 -8.42 -3.27 5.62
CA ASN A 286 -8.01 -3.61 6.99
C ASN A 286 -8.00 -5.13 7.29
N ARG A 287 -7.68 -5.98 6.31
CA ARG A 287 -7.67 -7.45 6.46
C ARG A 287 -6.34 -7.99 6.98
N ILE A 288 -5.26 -7.29 6.68
CA ILE A 288 -3.90 -7.68 7.03
C ILE A 288 -3.17 -6.45 7.58
N VAL A 289 -2.36 -6.65 8.60
CA VAL A 289 -1.34 -5.70 9.01
C VAL A 289 0.03 -6.28 8.70
N GLY A 290 0.87 -5.52 8.03
CA GLY A 290 2.25 -5.90 7.73
C GLY A 290 3.15 -5.69 8.92
N ARG A 291 3.79 -6.77 9.39
CA ARG A 291 4.85 -6.69 10.40
C ARG A 291 6.20 -6.70 9.71
N VAL A 292 6.85 -5.55 9.67
CA VAL A 292 8.17 -5.37 9.06
C VAL A 292 9.21 -5.25 10.17
N ASN A 293 10.14 -6.21 10.25
CA ASN A 293 11.29 -6.08 11.13
C ASN A 293 12.43 -5.49 10.32
N MET A 294 12.95 -4.36 10.79
CA MET A 294 14.11 -3.70 10.23
C MET A 294 15.24 -3.74 11.26
N THR A 295 16.23 -4.61 11.03
CA THR A 295 17.42 -4.70 11.86
C THR A 295 18.55 -3.92 11.20
N VAL A 296 19.08 -2.94 11.91
CA VAL A 296 20.00 -1.94 11.39
C VAL A 296 21.27 -1.87 12.21
N ALA A 297 22.38 -1.60 11.54
CA ALA A 297 23.66 -1.30 12.17
C ALA A 297 24.34 -0.20 11.35
N GLN A 298 24.97 0.76 12.03
CA GLN A 298 25.58 1.91 11.37
C GLN A 298 26.54 1.50 10.24
N GLY A 299 26.35 2.09 9.05
CA GLY A 299 27.17 1.81 7.87
C GLY A 299 26.91 0.46 7.19
N ARG A 300 25.84 -0.24 7.53
CA ARG A 300 25.41 -1.50 6.89
C ARG A 300 24.04 -1.35 6.26
N GLU A 301 23.79 -2.16 5.25
CA GLU A 301 22.46 -2.33 4.68
C GLU A 301 21.50 -2.89 5.73
N PRO A 302 20.22 -2.44 5.76
CA PRO A 302 19.25 -2.96 6.70
C PRO A 302 18.87 -4.41 6.36
N LEU A 303 18.76 -5.26 7.37
CA LEU A 303 18.11 -6.56 7.22
C LEU A 303 16.61 -6.38 7.40
N ILE A 304 15.84 -6.63 6.36
CA ILE A 304 14.38 -6.49 6.32
C ILE A 304 13.75 -7.87 6.26
N THR A 305 12.80 -8.13 7.17
CA THR A 305 11.91 -9.29 7.10
C THR A 305 10.46 -8.82 7.20
N TYR A 306 9.56 -9.50 6.50
CA TYR A 306 8.15 -9.18 6.42
C TYR A 306 7.30 -10.38 6.84
N THR A 307 6.24 -10.12 7.58
CA THR A 307 5.25 -11.11 7.98
C THR A 307 3.86 -10.48 7.90
N PRO A 308 3.01 -10.91 6.95
CA PRO A 308 1.62 -10.49 6.93
C PRO A 308 0.85 -11.15 8.09
N ILE A 309 0.12 -10.35 8.85
CA ILE A 309 -0.72 -10.80 9.96
C ILE A 309 -2.18 -10.63 9.55
N SER A 310 -2.86 -11.73 9.26
CA SER A 310 -4.28 -11.71 8.92
C SER A 310 -5.15 -11.49 10.16
N LEU A 311 -6.08 -10.53 10.08
CA LEU A 311 -6.93 -10.11 11.19
C LEU A 311 -8.22 -10.93 11.28
N TYR A 312 -8.14 -12.26 11.33
CA TYR A 312 -9.31 -13.11 11.58
C TYR A 312 -9.83 -12.93 13.00
N ILE A 313 -11.10 -12.60 13.15
CA ILE A 313 -11.74 -12.35 14.46
C ILE A 313 -11.66 -13.57 15.39
N SER A 314 -11.67 -14.78 14.82
CA SER A 314 -11.48 -16.01 15.61
C SER A 314 -10.10 -16.13 16.26
N SER A 315 -9.12 -15.36 15.81
CA SER A 315 -7.72 -15.42 16.28
C SER A 315 -7.39 -14.38 17.36
N TYR A 316 -8.21 -13.33 17.49
CA TYR A 316 -7.93 -12.20 18.37
C TYR A 316 -9.14 -11.82 19.21
N THR A 317 -8.89 -11.50 20.48
CA THR A 317 -9.89 -10.82 21.30
C THR A 317 -9.87 -9.33 20.92
N GLU A 318 -11.02 -8.80 20.52
CA GLU A 318 -11.14 -7.40 20.16
C GLU A 318 -10.80 -6.46 21.32
N ASP A 319 -10.01 -5.41 21.05
CA ASP A 319 -9.75 -4.35 22.01
C ASP A 319 -11.09 -3.67 22.42
N PRO A 320 -11.48 -3.68 23.71
CA PRO A 320 -12.79 -3.21 24.12
C PRO A 320 -12.96 -1.70 23.92
N LEU A 321 -11.91 -0.90 24.05
CA LEU A 321 -11.99 0.56 23.87
C LEU A 321 -12.23 0.92 22.41
N ILE A 322 -11.51 0.27 21.52
CA ILE A 322 -11.67 0.50 20.08
C ILE A 322 -12.99 -0.09 19.58
N ARG A 323 -13.42 -1.25 20.08
CA ARG A 323 -14.72 -1.81 19.75
C ARG A 323 -15.86 -0.84 20.14
N ASP A 324 -15.80 -0.27 21.34
CA ASP A 324 -16.83 0.65 21.83
C ASP A 324 -16.78 1.99 21.06
N LEU A 325 -15.58 2.46 20.68
CA LEU A 325 -15.41 3.61 19.80
C LEU A 325 -16.06 3.35 18.43
N VAL A 326 -15.75 2.23 17.79
CA VAL A 326 -16.32 1.83 16.48
C VAL A 326 -17.83 1.74 16.59
N ALA A 327 -18.37 1.10 17.63
CA ALA A 327 -19.81 0.98 17.86
C ALA A 327 -20.49 2.35 18.02
N SER A 328 -19.83 3.33 18.63
CA SER A 328 -20.37 4.69 18.78
C SER A 328 -20.61 5.41 17.46
N TYR A 329 -19.76 5.16 16.45
CA TYR A 329 -19.93 5.69 15.10
C TYR A 329 -20.89 4.85 14.25
N GLN A 330 -20.85 3.52 14.42
CA GLN A 330 -21.49 2.57 13.51
C GLN A 330 -22.97 2.37 13.78
N SER A 331 -23.44 2.43 15.05
CA SER A 331 -24.77 1.98 15.44
C SER A 331 -25.94 2.67 14.70
N ASP A 332 -25.86 3.97 14.48
CA ASP A 332 -26.89 4.73 13.75
C ASP A 332 -26.84 4.49 12.25
N ILE A 333 -25.64 4.27 11.72
CA ILE A 333 -25.42 3.96 10.30
C ILE A 333 -25.96 2.57 9.98
N ASP A 334 -25.64 1.57 10.80
CA ASP A 334 -26.12 0.20 10.63
C ASP A 334 -27.64 0.13 10.56
N ARG A 335 -28.33 0.85 11.43
CA ARG A 335 -29.81 0.91 11.42
C ARG A 335 -30.36 1.46 10.11
N LYS A 336 -29.72 2.45 9.52
CA LYS A 336 -30.14 3.06 8.24
C LYS A 336 -29.77 2.19 7.04
N MET A 337 -28.65 1.50 7.13
CA MET A 337 -28.05 0.76 6.03
C MET A 337 -28.46 -0.73 6.01
N SER A 338 -29.02 -1.27 7.10
CA SER A 338 -29.54 -2.65 7.17
C SER A 338 -30.88 -2.87 6.46
N VAL A 339 -31.46 -1.82 5.88
CA VAL A 339 -32.74 -1.92 5.14
C VAL A 339 -32.54 -2.83 3.93
N VAL A 340 -33.28 -3.93 3.89
CA VAL A 340 -33.31 -4.86 2.75
C VAL A 340 -33.98 -4.17 1.57
N VAL A 341 -33.30 -4.15 0.43
CA VAL A 341 -33.75 -3.53 -0.83
C VAL A 341 -34.03 -4.55 -1.94
N GLY A 342 -33.62 -5.81 -1.74
CA GLY A 342 -33.81 -6.89 -2.69
C GLY A 342 -33.27 -8.21 -2.20
N THR A 343 -33.20 -9.19 -3.11
CA THR A 343 -32.60 -10.50 -2.86
C THR A 343 -31.78 -10.93 -4.08
N SER A 344 -30.65 -11.59 -3.84
CA SER A 344 -29.89 -12.25 -4.89
C SER A 344 -30.03 -13.78 -4.77
N SER A 345 -30.26 -14.47 -5.88
CA SER A 345 -30.30 -15.92 -5.92
C SER A 345 -28.92 -16.56 -6.05
N VAL A 346 -27.90 -15.77 -6.34
CA VAL A 346 -26.50 -16.19 -6.57
C VAL A 346 -25.56 -15.20 -5.91
N ASP A 347 -24.29 -15.62 -5.75
CA ASP A 347 -23.23 -14.69 -5.38
C ASP A 347 -22.84 -13.85 -6.62
N LEU A 348 -22.84 -12.53 -6.47
CA LEU A 348 -22.28 -11.61 -7.44
C LEU A 348 -20.86 -11.26 -6.97
N VAL A 349 -19.89 -11.95 -7.51
CA VAL A 349 -18.50 -11.79 -7.12
C VAL A 349 -17.67 -11.26 -8.28
N ARG A 350 -16.55 -10.63 -7.95
CA ARG A 350 -15.63 -10.12 -8.94
C ARG A 350 -15.17 -11.25 -9.85
N GLY A 351 -15.43 -11.09 -11.13
CA GLY A 351 -14.97 -12.01 -12.17
C GLY A 351 -13.47 -11.97 -12.36
N ILE A 352 -13.02 -12.84 -13.23
CA ILE A 352 -11.61 -12.95 -13.60
C ILE A 352 -11.27 -11.80 -14.54
N ILE A 353 -10.04 -11.30 -14.47
CA ILE A 353 -9.55 -10.25 -15.36
C ILE A 353 -9.74 -10.65 -16.83
N GLY A 354 -10.44 -9.81 -17.59
CA GLY A 354 -10.79 -10.07 -18.98
C GLY A 354 -11.92 -11.07 -19.20
N GLY A 355 -12.61 -11.49 -18.12
CA GLY A 355 -13.84 -12.28 -18.16
C GLY A 355 -15.04 -11.49 -17.64
N ASP A 356 -16.19 -12.17 -17.56
CA ASP A 356 -17.38 -11.57 -16.97
C ASP A 356 -17.17 -11.29 -15.48
N SER A 357 -17.66 -10.13 -15.04
CA SER A 357 -17.76 -9.75 -13.64
C SER A 357 -19.24 -9.58 -13.30
N PRO A 358 -19.89 -10.56 -12.66
CA PRO A 358 -21.31 -10.48 -12.32
C PRO A 358 -21.68 -9.21 -11.54
N GLU A 359 -20.85 -8.79 -10.59
CA GLU A 359 -21.04 -7.55 -9.83
C GLU A 359 -20.88 -6.30 -10.69
N GLY A 360 -19.86 -6.29 -11.56
CA GLY A 360 -19.63 -5.18 -12.50
C GLY A 360 -20.72 -5.10 -13.57
N SER A 361 -21.16 -6.23 -14.10
CA SER A 361 -22.28 -6.32 -15.03
C SER A 361 -23.57 -5.81 -14.39
N PHE A 362 -23.81 -6.14 -13.13
CA PHE A 362 -24.96 -5.63 -12.37
C PHE A 362 -24.96 -4.09 -12.29
N ILE A 363 -23.81 -3.48 -12.01
CA ILE A 363 -23.68 -2.02 -11.98
C ILE A 363 -23.90 -1.44 -13.39
N ALA A 364 -23.25 -2.01 -14.41
CA ALA A 364 -23.40 -1.54 -15.78
C ALA A 364 -24.85 -1.68 -16.28
N ASP A 365 -25.56 -2.76 -15.91
CA ASP A 365 -26.98 -2.94 -16.20
C ASP A 365 -27.83 -1.85 -15.53
N ALA A 366 -27.55 -1.53 -14.26
CA ALA A 366 -28.25 -0.45 -13.55
C ALA A 366 -28.00 0.91 -14.21
N MET A 367 -26.75 1.21 -14.61
CA MET A 367 -26.39 2.45 -15.32
C MET A 367 -27.12 2.53 -16.66
N ARG A 368 -27.16 1.45 -17.44
CA ARG A 368 -27.89 1.37 -18.71
C ARG A 368 -29.39 1.57 -18.50
N PHE A 369 -29.95 0.92 -17.49
CA PHE A 369 -31.39 1.04 -17.18
C PHE A 369 -31.78 2.48 -16.84
N VAL A 370 -31.01 3.15 -15.99
CA VAL A 370 -31.32 4.54 -15.56
C VAL A 370 -31.09 5.55 -16.67
N SER A 371 -30.04 5.37 -17.48
CA SER A 371 -29.68 6.30 -18.56
C SER A 371 -30.50 6.11 -19.85
N GLY A 372 -31.04 4.91 -20.08
CA GLY A 372 -31.67 4.55 -21.35
C GLY A 372 -30.69 4.42 -22.52
N ALA A 373 -29.39 4.31 -22.25
CA ALA A 373 -28.37 4.16 -23.27
C ALA A 373 -28.39 2.76 -23.93
N ASP A 374 -27.87 2.65 -25.15
CA ASP A 374 -27.81 1.39 -25.89
C ASP A 374 -26.95 0.34 -25.17
N PHE A 375 -25.84 0.78 -24.54
CA PHE A 375 -24.98 -0.02 -23.68
C PHE A 375 -24.41 0.86 -22.55
N ALA A 376 -23.86 0.24 -21.52
CA ALA A 376 -23.14 0.94 -20.48
C ALA A 376 -21.82 0.23 -20.16
N VAL A 377 -20.85 0.99 -19.69
CA VAL A 377 -19.55 0.48 -19.23
C VAL A 377 -19.19 1.11 -17.89
N THR A 378 -18.57 0.32 -17.03
CA THR A 378 -17.95 0.80 -15.79
C THR A 378 -16.57 0.19 -15.61
N ASN A 379 -15.67 0.87 -14.91
CA ASN A 379 -14.35 0.33 -14.63
C ASN A 379 -14.42 -0.64 -13.44
N ILE A 380 -13.73 -1.77 -13.55
CA ILE A 380 -13.73 -2.80 -12.49
C ILE A 380 -13.13 -2.29 -11.18
N GLY A 381 -12.23 -1.31 -11.22
CA GLY A 381 -11.68 -0.66 -10.04
C GLY A 381 -12.72 0.07 -9.20
N GLY A 382 -13.82 0.51 -9.81
CA GLY A 382 -14.97 1.10 -9.12
C GLY A 382 -15.85 0.09 -8.39
N VAL A 383 -15.73 -1.19 -8.68
CA VAL A 383 -16.49 -2.28 -8.06
C VAL A 383 -15.71 -2.80 -6.87
N ARG A 384 -16.22 -2.63 -5.66
CA ARG A 384 -15.38 -2.79 -4.46
C ARG A 384 -15.68 -4.04 -3.63
N TYR A 385 -16.94 -4.40 -3.47
CA TYR A 385 -17.34 -5.50 -2.59
C TYR A 385 -18.40 -6.39 -3.25
N PRO A 386 -18.37 -7.72 -3.06
CA PRO A 386 -19.35 -8.62 -3.64
C PRO A 386 -20.73 -8.51 -2.98
N ILE A 387 -21.77 -8.85 -3.75
CA ILE A 387 -23.11 -9.11 -3.20
C ILE A 387 -23.26 -10.62 -3.03
N TRP A 388 -23.50 -11.04 -1.81
CA TRP A 388 -23.71 -12.45 -1.50
C TRP A 388 -25.16 -12.88 -1.77
N LYS A 389 -25.36 -14.16 -2.09
CA LYS A 389 -26.68 -14.79 -2.20
C LYS A 389 -27.48 -14.57 -0.91
N GLY A 390 -28.73 -14.17 -1.06
CA GLY A 390 -29.63 -13.89 0.06
C GLY A 390 -30.22 -12.50 0.01
N SER A 391 -30.54 -11.95 1.17
CA SER A 391 -31.05 -10.57 1.28
C SER A 391 -29.96 -9.57 0.93
N VAL A 392 -30.31 -8.58 0.11
CA VAL A 392 -29.43 -7.47 -0.28
C VAL A 392 -29.88 -6.22 0.45
N THR A 393 -29.00 -5.59 1.18
CA THR A 393 -29.26 -4.38 1.97
C THR A 393 -28.74 -3.12 1.25
N LYS A 394 -29.11 -1.96 1.77
CA LYS A 394 -28.49 -0.69 1.34
C LYS A 394 -26.99 -0.68 1.56
N ASN A 395 -26.52 -1.32 2.64
CA ASN A 395 -25.09 -1.44 2.92
C ASN A 395 -24.35 -2.21 1.83
N ASP A 396 -24.92 -3.33 1.37
CA ASP A 396 -24.30 -4.14 0.32
C ASP A 396 -24.17 -3.36 -0.98
N LEU A 397 -25.19 -2.58 -1.35
CA LEU A 397 -25.15 -1.72 -2.54
C LEU A 397 -24.13 -0.58 -2.38
N PHE A 398 -24.01 0.00 -1.17
CA PHE A 398 -23.02 1.03 -0.90
C PHE A 398 -21.61 0.45 -1.01
N LEU A 399 -21.34 -0.68 -0.36
CA LEU A 399 -20.04 -1.35 -0.41
C LEU A 399 -19.66 -1.80 -1.82
N LEU A 400 -20.63 -2.23 -2.62
CA LEU A 400 -20.41 -2.61 -4.01
C LEU A 400 -19.86 -1.46 -4.84
N GLN A 401 -20.44 -0.24 -4.70
CA GLN A 401 -20.09 0.97 -5.47
C GLN A 401 -20.08 2.19 -4.54
N PRO A 402 -19.05 2.39 -3.71
CA PRO A 402 -19.05 3.43 -2.68
C PRO A 402 -18.67 4.83 -3.21
N PHE A 403 -18.48 4.97 -4.52
CA PHE A 403 -18.08 6.23 -5.15
C PHE A 403 -19.28 7.08 -5.54
N LEU A 404 -19.19 8.39 -5.31
CA LEU A 404 -20.18 9.38 -5.76
C LEU A 404 -19.94 9.79 -7.21
N ASN A 405 -19.77 8.82 -8.11
CA ASN A 405 -19.56 9.08 -9.53
C ASN A 405 -20.88 9.45 -10.22
N TYR A 406 -20.76 10.30 -11.24
CA TYR A 406 -21.88 10.61 -12.14
C TYR A 406 -21.97 9.57 -13.25
N VAL A 407 -23.20 9.35 -13.75
CA VAL A 407 -23.43 8.56 -14.96
C VAL A 407 -23.51 9.54 -16.13
N ASP A 408 -22.51 9.52 -16.98
CA ASP A 408 -22.47 10.34 -18.20
C ASP A 408 -22.97 9.55 -19.41
N VAL A 409 -23.76 10.20 -20.28
CA VAL A 409 -24.24 9.64 -21.53
C VAL A 409 -23.53 10.33 -22.69
N VAL A 410 -22.77 9.56 -23.45
CA VAL A 410 -22.01 10.06 -24.60
C VAL A 410 -22.39 9.34 -25.89
N LYS A 411 -22.30 10.06 -27.02
CA LYS A 411 -22.47 9.43 -28.34
C LYS A 411 -21.11 8.96 -28.86
N LEU A 412 -21.03 7.68 -29.18
CA LEU A 412 -19.81 7.04 -29.70
C LEU A 412 -20.08 6.46 -31.08
N THR A 413 -19.09 6.53 -31.96
CA THR A 413 -19.04 5.72 -33.19
C THR A 413 -18.56 4.32 -32.86
N GLY A 414 -18.81 3.36 -33.75
CA GLY A 414 -18.28 2.01 -33.59
C GLY A 414 -16.75 1.97 -33.46
N ALA A 415 -16.02 2.85 -34.16
CA ALA A 415 -14.57 2.98 -34.02
C ALA A 415 -14.16 3.45 -32.61
N ASN A 416 -14.89 4.41 -32.01
CA ASN A 416 -14.62 4.85 -30.66
C ASN A 416 -14.88 3.74 -29.63
N VAL A 417 -15.90 2.92 -29.84
CA VAL A 417 -16.19 1.76 -28.97
C VAL A 417 -15.05 0.74 -29.03
N THR A 418 -14.58 0.42 -30.25
CA THR A 418 -13.44 -0.48 -30.45
C THR A 418 -12.18 0.06 -29.75
N GLU A 419 -11.83 1.34 -29.96
CA GLU A 419 -10.68 1.97 -29.32
C GLU A 419 -10.79 1.95 -27.77
N LEU A 420 -11.96 2.24 -27.23
CA LEU A 420 -12.24 2.21 -25.79
C LEU A 420 -11.95 0.81 -25.22
N ILE A 421 -12.46 -0.23 -25.90
CA ILE A 421 -12.30 -1.62 -25.45
C ILE A 421 -10.85 -2.07 -25.58
N GLU A 422 -10.16 -1.75 -26.69
CA GLU A 422 -8.73 -2.07 -26.88
C GLU A 422 -7.87 -1.42 -25.79
N LYS A 423 -8.09 -0.15 -25.48
CA LYS A 423 -7.42 0.55 -24.37
C LYS A 423 -7.71 -0.12 -23.04
N SER A 424 -8.96 -0.46 -22.78
CA SER A 424 -9.37 -1.15 -21.56
C SER A 424 -8.67 -2.48 -21.39
N LEU A 425 -8.56 -3.29 -22.45
CA LEU A 425 -7.94 -4.60 -22.41
C LEU A 425 -6.42 -4.54 -22.40
N SER A 426 -5.81 -3.47 -22.90
CA SER A 426 -4.34 -3.31 -22.90
C SER A 426 -3.76 -3.12 -21.48
N VAL A 427 -4.54 -2.64 -20.53
CA VAL A 427 -4.10 -2.36 -19.16
C VAL A 427 -3.80 -3.63 -18.34
N PRO A 428 -4.63 -4.69 -18.35
CA PRO A 428 -4.38 -5.89 -17.55
C PRO A 428 -3.36 -6.86 -18.16
N PHE A 429 -2.95 -6.67 -19.42
CA PHE A 429 -2.10 -7.63 -20.13
C PHE A 429 -0.70 -7.10 -20.41
N SER A 430 0.14 -6.98 -19.35
CA SER A 430 1.57 -6.79 -19.53
C SER A 430 2.29 -8.07 -19.17
N ARG A 431 2.74 -8.92 -19.85
CA ARG A 431 3.55 -10.15 -19.65
C ARG A 431 3.02 -11.16 -18.63
N VAL A 432 2.86 -12.40 -19.04
CA VAL A 432 2.43 -13.56 -18.22
C VAL A 432 3.59 -14.55 -18.07
N ASN A 433 3.85 -15.06 -16.86
CA ASN A 433 4.83 -16.13 -16.60
C ASN A 433 4.26 -17.52 -16.88
N GLU A 434 5.15 -18.51 -17.11
CA GLU A 434 4.74 -19.92 -17.35
C GLU A 434 3.97 -20.53 -16.18
N GLU A 435 4.24 -20.14 -14.93
CA GLU A 435 3.55 -20.63 -13.74
C GLU A 435 2.11 -20.14 -13.61
N ASP A 436 1.80 -18.93 -14.10
CA ASP A 436 0.43 -18.38 -14.15
C ASP A 436 -0.42 -19.03 -15.26
N ASN A 437 0.17 -19.87 -16.08
CA ASN A 437 -0.44 -20.45 -17.28
C ASN A 437 -1.58 -21.43 -16.96
N GLU A 438 -1.55 -22.12 -15.82
CA GLU A 438 -2.64 -23.05 -15.40
C GLU A 438 -3.90 -22.27 -15.00
N TYR A 439 -3.76 -21.13 -14.32
CA TYR A 439 -4.87 -20.25 -13.98
C TYR A 439 -5.45 -19.55 -15.21
N ALA A 440 -4.59 -19.10 -16.11
CA ALA A 440 -5.00 -18.51 -17.38
C ALA A 440 -5.67 -19.53 -18.30
N LYS A 441 -5.17 -20.78 -18.38
CA LYS A 441 -5.75 -21.88 -19.21
C LYS A 441 -7.14 -22.30 -18.76
N SER A 442 -7.44 -22.24 -17.46
CA SER A 442 -8.77 -22.62 -16.93
C SER A 442 -9.86 -21.60 -17.20
N ASN A 443 -9.49 -20.33 -17.45
CA ASN A 443 -10.40 -19.19 -17.44
C ASN A 443 -10.42 -18.34 -18.70
N PHE A 444 -9.44 -18.54 -19.60
CA PHE A 444 -9.35 -17.85 -20.90
C PHE A 444 -9.00 -18.83 -21.98
N ARG A 445 -9.65 -18.76 -23.15
CA ARG A 445 -9.12 -19.36 -24.36
C ARG A 445 -7.91 -18.54 -24.84
N LEU A 446 -6.93 -18.38 -23.99
CA LEU A 446 -5.65 -17.79 -24.35
C LEU A 446 -4.77 -18.87 -24.98
N ARG A 447 -4.56 -18.78 -26.29
CA ARG A 447 -3.44 -19.43 -26.94
C ARG A 447 -2.18 -18.63 -26.64
N ALA A 448 -1.62 -18.78 -25.45
CA ALA A 448 -0.38 -18.13 -25.09
C ALA A 448 0.74 -19.14 -24.95
N SER A 449 1.81 -18.94 -25.67
CA SER A 449 3.11 -19.54 -25.43
C SER A 449 3.98 -18.52 -24.67
N GLY A 450 4.26 -18.80 -23.40
CA GLY A 450 5.42 -18.24 -22.70
C GLY A 450 5.38 -16.79 -22.22
N LEU A 451 4.30 -16.31 -21.56
CA LEU A 451 4.24 -14.93 -21.08
C LEU A 451 3.86 -14.83 -19.60
N LYS A 452 4.57 -14.00 -18.85
CA LYS A 452 4.30 -13.65 -17.45
C LYS A 452 3.21 -12.60 -17.34
N ARG A 453 2.27 -12.80 -16.40
CA ARG A 453 1.25 -11.83 -16.05
C ARG A 453 1.76 -10.93 -14.91
N GLU A 454 2.00 -9.65 -15.22
CA GLU A 454 2.15 -8.62 -14.19
C GLU A 454 0.83 -7.85 -14.07
N PHE A 455 0.32 -7.78 -12.85
CA PHE A 455 -0.88 -7.06 -12.53
C PHE A 455 -0.55 -5.56 -12.47
N GLN A 456 -1.01 -4.80 -13.43
CA GLN A 456 -1.02 -3.34 -13.29
C GLN A 456 -2.39 -2.92 -12.76
N GLY A 457 -2.39 -2.42 -11.54
CA GLY A 457 -3.44 -1.76 -10.79
C GLY A 457 -4.90 -1.89 -11.23
N ASN A 458 -5.78 -1.94 -10.29
CA ASN A 458 -7.22 -2.21 -10.40
C ASN A 458 -8.08 -1.22 -11.23
N TYR A 459 -7.49 -0.28 -11.97
CA TYR A 459 -8.27 0.74 -12.67
C TYR A 459 -8.86 0.28 -14.01
N GLY A 460 -8.37 -0.79 -14.53
CA GLY A 460 -8.01 -0.88 -15.91
C GLY A 460 -9.01 -1.45 -16.85
N TYR A 461 -9.76 -2.46 -16.55
CA TYR A 461 -10.66 -2.96 -17.58
C TYR A 461 -12.10 -2.56 -17.33
N LEU A 462 -12.84 -2.37 -18.45
CA LEU A 462 -14.23 -2.03 -18.42
C LEU A 462 -15.09 -3.30 -18.36
N VAL A 463 -16.12 -3.24 -17.56
CA VAL A 463 -17.21 -4.20 -17.55
C VAL A 463 -18.38 -3.56 -18.26
N ALA A 464 -19.06 -4.32 -19.11
CA ALA A 464 -20.08 -3.80 -20.00
C ALA A 464 -21.46 -4.44 -19.78
N SER A 465 -22.50 -3.65 -20.03
CA SER A 465 -23.88 -4.10 -20.20
C SER A 465 -24.28 -4.00 -21.67
N ASN A 466 -24.93 -5.02 -22.18
CA ASN A 466 -25.43 -5.10 -23.56
C ASN A 466 -24.32 -5.05 -24.64
N LEU A 467 -23.09 -5.40 -24.26
CA LEU A 467 -21.98 -5.62 -25.19
C LEU A 467 -21.41 -7.01 -24.94
N LYS A 468 -21.29 -7.81 -26.00
CA LYS A 468 -20.50 -9.03 -25.96
C LYS A 468 -19.13 -8.73 -26.55
N ILE A 469 -18.11 -8.84 -25.72
CA ILE A 469 -16.72 -8.57 -26.11
C ILE A 469 -16.02 -9.90 -26.26
N THR A 470 -15.55 -10.21 -27.46
CA THR A 470 -14.68 -11.36 -27.72
C THR A 470 -13.36 -10.82 -28.23
N PHE A 471 -12.24 -11.26 -27.63
CA PHE A 471 -10.92 -10.80 -28.04
C PHE A 471 -9.93 -11.96 -28.11
N GLU A 472 -8.99 -11.88 -29.03
CA GLU A 472 -7.78 -12.69 -29.05
C GLU A 472 -6.61 -11.80 -28.63
N ALA A 473 -5.89 -12.22 -27.58
CA ALA A 473 -4.66 -11.57 -27.19
C ALA A 473 -3.49 -12.29 -27.87
N GLU A 474 -2.94 -11.72 -28.94
CA GLU A 474 -1.64 -12.09 -29.45
C GLU A 474 -0.55 -11.32 -28.71
N PHE A 475 0.29 -12.04 -28.00
CA PHE A 475 1.33 -11.46 -27.14
C PHE A 475 2.52 -10.85 -27.88
N THR A 476 2.45 -10.75 -29.19
CA THR A 476 3.47 -10.12 -30.04
C THR A 476 3.13 -8.72 -30.54
N ALA A 477 2.10 -8.05 -30.00
CA ALA A 477 1.82 -6.63 -30.21
C ALA A 477 0.44 -6.23 -30.76
N LYS A 478 -0.50 -7.14 -30.97
CA LYS A 478 -1.84 -6.74 -31.43
C LYS A 478 -2.92 -7.45 -30.65
N THR A 479 -3.78 -6.66 -29.99
CA THR A 479 -5.04 -7.13 -29.40
C THR A 479 -6.14 -7.00 -30.44
N TYR A 480 -6.82 -8.10 -30.78
CA TYR A 480 -8.00 -8.08 -31.61
C TYR A 480 -9.23 -8.13 -30.72
N VAL A 481 -10.12 -7.16 -30.88
CA VAL A 481 -11.38 -7.09 -30.14
C VAL A 481 -12.54 -7.24 -31.10
N GLU A 482 -13.35 -8.28 -30.91
CA GLU A 482 -14.63 -8.43 -31.60
C GLU A 482 -15.75 -7.94 -30.68
N VAL A 483 -16.57 -7.01 -31.14
CA VAL A 483 -17.66 -6.41 -30.38
C VAL A 483 -18.99 -6.91 -30.94
N TYR A 484 -19.86 -7.38 -30.03
CA TYR A 484 -21.19 -7.85 -30.36
C TYR A 484 -22.23 -6.96 -29.66
N LEU A 485 -23.22 -6.47 -30.38
CA LEU A 485 -24.38 -5.78 -29.85
C LEU A 485 -25.57 -6.74 -29.86
N ASP A 486 -26.34 -6.79 -28.79
CA ASP A 486 -27.54 -7.64 -28.64
C ASP A 486 -27.31 -9.12 -28.95
N GLY A 487 -26.11 -9.64 -28.68
CA GLY A 487 -25.75 -11.03 -28.90
C GLY A 487 -25.59 -11.42 -30.36
N GLN A 488 -25.64 -10.48 -31.30
CA GLN A 488 -25.35 -10.73 -32.71
C GLN A 488 -23.87 -10.54 -33.05
N GLU A 489 -23.30 -11.57 -33.66
CA GLU A 489 -21.93 -11.51 -34.17
C GLU A 489 -21.84 -10.49 -35.30
N LYS A 490 -21.12 -9.39 -35.10
CA LYS A 490 -20.71 -8.52 -36.19
C LYS A 490 -19.32 -8.95 -36.65
N THR A 491 -19.20 -9.21 -37.92
CA THR A 491 -18.02 -9.75 -38.63
C THR A 491 -16.70 -9.22 -38.09
N LYS A 492 -15.76 -10.14 -37.93
CA LYS A 492 -14.38 -9.97 -37.44
C LYS A 492 -13.79 -8.58 -37.68
N GLY A 493 -13.41 -7.93 -36.58
CA GLY A 493 -12.44 -6.84 -36.57
C GLY A 493 -12.95 -5.49 -37.03
N VAL A 494 -14.24 -5.28 -37.26
CA VAL A 494 -14.72 -3.98 -37.76
C VAL A 494 -16.08 -3.64 -37.15
N VAL A 495 -16.07 -2.83 -36.08
CA VAL A 495 -17.20 -1.94 -35.84
C VAL A 495 -17.15 -0.92 -36.99
N GLN A 496 -18.04 -1.04 -37.96
CA GLN A 496 -18.11 -0.09 -39.06
C GLN A 496 -18.36 1.31 -38.51
N PRO A 497 -17.58 2.33 -38.93
CA PRO A 497 -17.89 3.71 -38.61
C PRO A 497 -19.27 4.03 -39.19
N GLY A 498 -20.20 4.45 -38.33
CA GLY A 498 -21.48 4.99 -38.74
C GLY A 498 -21.37 6.42 -39.21
#